data_b507708ff41acc83ddd6205d9a8f3287
#
_entry.id   b507708ff41acc83ddd6205d9a8f3287
#
_cell.length_a   1.000
_cell.length_b   1.000
_cell.length_c   1.000
_cell.angle_alpha   90.00
_cell.angle_beta   90.00
_cell.angle_gamma   90.00
#
_symmetry.space_group_name_H-M   'P 1'
#
loop_
_entity.id
_entity.type
_entity.pdbx_description
1 polymer ?
#
loop_
_entity_poly.entity_id
_entity_poly.type
_entity_poly.pdbx_seq_one_letter_code
_entity_poly.pdbx_strand_id
1 'polypeptide(L)'
;MKKSTKVNAAILIIGNEILSGRTQDTNTSTLATWLNSIGVIVKEVRVIPDIEKTIVDTLNILRKENNYVFTTGGIGPTHDDITAQSVSKAFGLKYETHKEAFKILEAYYKPGEFNEGRQKMAVSYTHLTLPTTPYV
;
A
#
# COMPACT_ATOMS: atom_id res chain seq x y z
N MET A 1 -34.57 -14.28 3.06
CA MET A 1 -33.84 -13.35 3.91
C MET A 1 -32.66 -12.80 3.15
N LYS A 2 -32.67 -11.53 2.87
CA LYS A 2 -31.55 -10.90 2.17
C LYS A 2 -30.35 -10.84 3.13
N LYS A 3 -29.30 -11.58 2.81
CA LYS A 3 -28.03 -11.36 3.48
C LYS A 3 -27.56 -9.95 3.16
N SER A 4 -27.50 -9.09 4.16
CA SER A 4 -26.84 -7.80 4.01
C SER A 4 -25.36 -8.07 3.74
N THR A 5 -24.94 -7.87 2.49
CA THR A 5 -23.53 -7.91 2.11
C THR A 5 -22.88 -6.62 2.57
N LYS A 6 -22.41 -6.59 3.79
CA LYS A 6 -21.58 -5.49 4.26
C LYS A 6 -20.19 -5.65 3.69
N VAL A 7 -19.73 -4.63 3.00
CA VAL A 7 -18.35 -4.56 2.50
C VAL A 7 -17.42 -4.37 3.68
N ASN A 8 -16.37 -5.17 3.73
CA ASN A 8 -15.38 -5.09 4.79
C ASN A 8 -13.96 -4.86 4.25
N ALA A 9 -13.11 -4.37 5.11
CA ALA A 9 -11.73 -4.09 4.79
C ALA A 9 -10.79 -4.44 5.94
N ALA A 10 -9.53 -4.65 5.59
CA ALA A 10 -8.43 -4.69 6.54
C ALA A 10 -7.44 -3.57 6.22
N ILE A 11 -6.75 -3.08 7.23
CA ILE A 11 -5.65 -2.13 7.07
C ILE A 11 -4.36 -2.84 7.45
N LEU A 12 -3.39 -2.80 6.56
CA LEU A 12 -2.07 -3.38 6.77
C LEU A 12 -1.03 -2.26 6.83
N ILE A 13 -0.48 -2.06 8.01
CA ILE A 13 0.54 -1.04 8.25
C ILE A 13 1.90 -1.72 8.19
N ILE A 14 2.77 -1.23 7.31
CA ILE A 14 4.09 -1.80 7.07
C ILE A 14 5.14 -0.80 7.51
N GLY A 15 5.88 -1.10 8.55
CA GLY A 15 6.92 -0.19 9.03
C GLY A 15 7.52 -0.57 10.37
N ASN A 16 8.84 -0.77 10.37
CA ASN A 16 9.60 -1.02 11.59
C ASN A 16 9.52 0.18 12.55
N GLU A 17 9.40 1.39 12.02
CA GLU A 17 9.31 2.61 12.81
C GLU A 17 8.03 2.66 13.66
N ILE A 18 6.95 2.05 13.18
CA ILE A 18 5.70 1.94 13.95
C ILE A 18 5.87 0.92 15.06
N LEU A 19 6.43 -0.25 14.74
CA LEU A 19 6.66 -1.32 15.71
C LEU A 19 7.63 -0.92 16.82
N SER A 20 8.64 -0.10 16.49
CA SER A 20 9.63 0.37 17.45
C SER A 20 9.16 1.57 18.28
N GLY A 21 8.01 2.14 17.94
CA GLY A 21 7.50 3.33 18.60
C GLY A 21 8.16 4.64 18.18
N ARG A 22 9.06 4.62 17.18
CA ARG A 22 9.72 5.84 16.68
C ARG A 22 8.74 6.77 15.98
N THR A 23 7.72 6.20 15.36
CA THR A 23 6.68 6.95 14.65
C THR A 23 5.32 6.49 15.15
N GLN A 24 4.45 7.45 15.47
CA GLN A 24 3.08 7.15 15.82
C GLN A 24 2.27 7.01 14.53
N ASP A 25 1.48 5.94 14.43
CA ASP A 25 0.55 5.77 13.32
C ASP A 25 -0.65 6.70 13.50
N THR A 26 -0.83 7.61 12.54
CA THR A 26 -1.99 8.50 12.48
C THR A 26 -2.90 8.18 11.30
N ASN A 27 -2.45 7.35 10.38
CA ASN A 27 -3.18 7.01 9.16
C ASN A 27 -4.36 6.08 9.43
N THR A 28 -4.23 5.17 10.37
CA THR A 28 -5.28 4.18 10.68
C THR A 28 -6.58 4.85 11.08
N SER A 29 -6.54 5.78 12.02
CA SER A 29 -7.73 6.46 12.51
C SER A 29 -8.41 7.26 11.39
N THR A 30 -7.64 7.97 10.59
CA THR A 30 -8.15 8.75 9.45
C THR A 30 -8.81 7.85 8.41
N LEU A 31 -8.11 6.79 8.01
CA LEU A 31 -8.60 5.84 6.99
C LEU A 31 -9.83 5.07 7.49
N ALA A 32 -9.80 4.57 8.72
CA ALA A 32 -10.92 3.84 9.30
C ALA A 32 -12.18 4.72 9.42
N THR A 33 -12.02 5.96 9.85
CA THR A 33 -13.12 6.92 9.96
C THR A 33 -13.74 7.19 8.58
N TRP A 34 -12.90 7.43 7.58
CA TRP A 34 -13.36 7.67 6.22
C TRP A 34 -14.08 6.44 5.63
N LEU A 35 -13.48 5.26 5.74
CA LEU A 35 -14.06 4.01 5.26
C LEU A 35 -15.44 3.77 5.92
N ASN A 36 -15.53 3.96 7.22
CA ASN A 36 -16.76 3.78 7.96
C ASN A 36 -17.85 4.75 7.48
N SER A 37 -17.47 5.99 7.14
CA SER A 37 -18.42 6.99 6.63
C SER A 37 -19.04 6.63 5.28
N ILE A 38 -18.36 5.80 4.48
CA ILE A 38 -18.86 5.32 3.19
C ILE A 38 -19.43 3.89 3.26
N GLY A 39 -19.59 3.35 4.46
CA GLY A 39 -20.20 2.04 4.66
C GLY A 39 -19.27 0.85 4.57
N VAL A 40 -17.96 1.07 4.60
CA VAL A 40 -16.96 0.00 4.63
C VAL A 40 -16.51 -0.25 6.06
N ILE A 41 -16.68 -1.48 6.53
CA ILE A 41 -16.33 -1.85 7.90
C ILE A 41 -14.89 -2.32 7.96
N VAL A 42 -14.06 -1.66 8.76
CA VAL A 42 -12.70 -2.12 9.03
C VAL A 42 -12.78 -3.23 10.08
N LYS A 43 -12.48 -4.44 9.67
CA LYS A 43 -12.54 -5.61 10.56
C LYS A 43 -11.24 -5.86 11.30
N GLU A 44 -10.13 -5.48 10.71
CA GLU A 44 -8.81 -5.80 11.22
C GLU A 44 -7.78 -4.76 10.82
N VAL A 45 -6.88 -4.47 11.73
CA VAL A 45 -5.68 -3.66 11.48
C VAL A 45 -4.49 -4.47 11.94
N ARG A 46 -3.51 -4.65 11.08
CA ARG A 46 -2.25 -5.30 11.43
C ARG A 46 -1.07 -4.38 11.17
N VAL A 47 -0.12 -4.41 12.08
CA VAL A 47 1.16 -3.72 11.94
C VAL A 47 2.24 -4.77 11.79
N ILE A 48 3.02 -4.70 10.72
CA ILE A 48 4.05 -5.67 10.41
C ILE A 48 5.39 -5.00 10.05
N PRO A 49 6.50 -5.71 10.20
CA PRO A 49 7.80 -5.19 9.79
C PRO A 49 7.98 -5.15 8.27
N ASP A 50 8.98 -4.39 7.83
CA ASP A 50 9.41 -4.32 6.43
C ASP A 50 10.19 -5.58 6.03
N ILE A 51 9.51 -6.73 6.03
CA ILE A 51 10.07 -8.03 5.64
C ILE A 51 9.19 -8.60 4.54
N GLU A 52 9.75 -8.87 3.37
CA GLU A 52 9.01 -9.32 2.20
C GLU A 52 8.12 -10.53 2.50
N LYS A 53 8.67 -11.57 3.10
CA LYS A 53 7.90 -12.78 3.42
C LYS A 53 6.70 -12.47 4.32
N THR A 54 6.88 -11.64 5.34
CA THR A 54 5.81 -11.24 6.25
C THR A 54 4.72 -10.45 5.53
N ILE A 55 5.12 -9.53 4.65
CA ILE A 55 4.18 -8.74 3.85
C ILE A 55 3.37 -9.66 2.93
N VAL A 56 4.04 -10.54 2.20
CA VAL A 56 3.39 -11.47 1.26
C VAL A 56 2.40 -12.38 1.99
N ASP A 57 2.83 -13.03 3.06
CA ASP A 57 2.01 -13.97 3.81
C ASP A 57 0.80 -13.28 4.44
N THR A 58 1.00 -12.13 5.07
CA THR A 58 -0.06 -11.37 5.72
C THR A 58 -1.07 -10.85 4.70
N LEU A 59 -0.60 -10.30 3.60
CA LEU A 59 -1.47 -9.81 2.54
C LEU A 59 -2.32 -10.93 1.95
N ASN A 60 -1.74 -12.10 1.72
CA ASN A 60 -2.47 -13.26 1.20
C ASN A 60 -3.56 -13.75 2.17
N ILE A 61 -3.34 -13.66 3.47
CA ILE A 61 -4.35 -13.97 4.48
C ILE A 61 -5.47 -12.94 4.44
N LEU A 62 -5.11 -11.67 4.54
CA LEU A 62 -6.08 -10.58 4.66
C LEU A 62 -6.98 -10.46 3.43
N ARG A 63 -6.44 -10.62 2.22
CA ARG A 63 -7.23 -10.51 0.99
C ARG A 63 -8.23 -11.65 0.78
N LYS A 64 -8.04 -12.77 1.45
CA LYS A 64 -9.01 -13.88 1.44
C LYS A 64 -10.19 -13.62 2.36
N GLU A 65 -9.97 -12.90 3.42
CA GLU A 65 -10.95 -12.66 4.48
C GLU A 65 -11.72 -11.34 4.33
N ASN A 66 -11.22 -10.45 3.47
CA ASN A 66 -11.76 -9.11 3.31
C ASN A 66 -12.00 -8.78 1.84
N ASN A 67 -12.98 -7.90 1.59
CA ASN A 67 -13.24 -7.38 0.25
C ASN A 67 -12.11 -6.46 -0.22
N TYR A 68 -11.55 -5.67 0.71
CA TYR A 68 -10.47 -4.73 0.43
C TYR A 68 -9.36 -4.85 1.47
N VAL A 69 -8.15 -4.64 1.03
CA VAL A 69 -6.98 -4.47 1.92
C VAL A 69 -6.30 -3.17 1.54
N PHE A 70 -6.16 -2.29 2.51
CA PHE A 70 -5.45 -1.02 2.35
C PHE A 70 -4.08 -1.14 3.01
N THR A 71 -3.04 -0.82 2.27
CA THR A 71 -1.68 -0.82 2.82
C THR A 71 -1.19 0.60 3.04
N THR A 72 -0.45 0.81 4.12
CA THR A 72 0.28 2.05 4.39
C THR A 72 1.72 1.71 4.74
N GLY A 73 2.63 2.61 4.36
CA GLY A 73 4.06 2.45 4.64
C GLY A 73 4.83 1.70 3.56
N GLY A 74 6.13 1.85 3.59
CA GLY A 74 7.05 1.15 2.70
C GLY A 74 6.98 1.55 1.23
N ILE A 75 6.54 2.77 0.93
CA ILE A 75 6.38 3.26 -0.45
C ILE A 75 7.32 4.41 -0.82
N GLY A 76 8.27 4.72 0.04
CA GLY A 76 9.24 5.80 -0.16
C GLY A 76 10.45 5.39 -0.98
N PRO A 77 11.49 6.25 -0.99
CA PRO A 77 12.65 6.07 -1.86
C PRO A 77 13.79 5.22 -1.28
N THR A 78 13.68 4.75 -0.04
CA THR A 78 14.77 4.01 0.59
C THR A 78 14.76 2.53 0.24
N HIS A 79 15.87 1.84 0.53
CA HIS A 79 15.98 0.40 0.26
C HIS A 79 15.03 -0.44 1.15
N ASP A 80 14.60 0.12 2.27
CA ASP A 80 13.64 -0.53 3.17
C ASP A 80 12.19 -0.42 2.67
N ASP A 81 11.94 0.45 1.69
CA ASP A 81 10.63 0.64 1.10
C ASP A 81 10.35 -0.46 0.06
N ILE A 82 9.80 -1.58 0.50
CA ILE A 82 9.61 -2.79 -0.30
C ILE A 82 8.15 -3.19 -0.48
N THR A 83 7.21 -2.33 -0.10
CA THR A 83 5.78 -2.68 -0.15
C THR A 83 5.31 -3.00 -1.56
N ALA A 84 5.59 -2.16 -2.54
CA ALA A 84 5.16 -2.38 -3.92
C ALA A 84 5.71 -3.68 -4.51
N GLN A 85 6.98 -3.95 -4.29
CA GLN A 85 7.63 -5.18 -4.72
C GLN A 85 7.01 -6.41 -4.06
N SER A 86 6.73 -6.33 -2.77
CA SER A 86 6.13 -7.42 -2.00
C SER A 86 4.69 -7.70 -2.44
N VAL A 87 3.91 -6.65 -2.71
CA VAL A 87 2.54 -6.78 -3.22
C VAL A 87 2.54 -7.46 -4.59
N SER A 88 3.42 -7.05 -5.50
CA SER A 88 3.52 -7.68 -6.81
C SER A 88 3.84 -9.17 -6.68
N LYS A 89 4.72 -9.54 -5.76
CA LYS A 89 5.06 -10.94 -5.48
C LYS A 89 3.85 -11.71 -4.91
N ALA A 90 3.11 -11.11 -4.00
CA ALA A 90 1.93 -11.74 -3.40
C ALA A 90 0.86 -12.09 -4.45
N PHE A 91 0.72 -11.25 -5.46
CA PHE A 91 -0.25 -11.45 -6.54
C PHE A 91 0.31 -12.18 -7.77
N GLY A 92 1.60 -12.52 -7.75
CA GLY A 92 2.26 -13.12 -8.91
C GLY A 92 2.30 -12.19 -10.13
N LEU A 93 2.39 -10.90 -9.89
CA LEU A 93 2.40 -9.88 -10.93
C LEU A 93 3.79 -9.33 -11.18
N LYS A 94 4.02 -8.85 -12.40
CA LYS A 94 5.28 -8.23 -12.76
C LYS A 94 5.39 -6.86 -12.12
N TYR A 95 6.49 -6.62 -11.44
CA TYR A 95 6.85 -5.33 -10.88
C TYR A 95 7.61 -4.51 -11.93
N GLU A 96 7.09 -3.36 -12.31
CA GLU A 96 7.69 -2.55 -13.37
C GLU A 96 7.50 -1.05 -13.16
N THR A 97 8.32 -0.24 -13.85
CA THR A 97 8.22 1.21 -13.80
C THR A 97 6.96 1.69 -14.50
N HIS A 98 6.22 2.57 -13.83
CA HIS A 98 5.08 3.24 -14.41
C HIS A 98 5.55 4.49 -15.14
N LYS A 99 5.44 4.49 -16.47
CA LYS A 99 6.03 5.52 -17.34
C LYS A 99 5.53 6.95 -17.03
N GLU A 100 4.24 7.12 -16.80
CA GLU A 100 3.68 8.43 -16.50
C GLU A 100 4.12 8.95 -15.14
N ALA A 101 4.10 8.09 -14.12
CA ALA A 101 4.56 8.45 -12.78
C ALA A 101 6.04 8.81 -12.80
N PHE A 102 6.86 8.10 -13.58
CA PHE A 102 8.27 8.38 -13.75
C PHE A 102 8.48 9.80 -14.31
N LYS A 103 7.75 10.16 -15.37
CA LYS A 103 7.84 11.48 -15.98
C LYS A 103 7.45 12.59 -15.02
N ILE A 104 6.39 12.38 -14.24
CA ILE A 104 5.92 13.37 -13.27
C ILE A 104 6.98 13.60 -12.18
N LEU A 105 7.56 12.51 -11.65
CA LEU A 105 8.59 12.60 -10.64
C LEU A 105 9.89 13.22 -11.17
N GLU A 106 10.28 12.84 -12.38
CA GLU A 106 11.46 13.42 -13.03
C GLU A 106 11.32 14.94 -13.20
N ALA A 107 10.14 15.40 -13.56
CA ALA A 107 9.87 16.84 -13.69
C ALA A 107 9.80 17.55 -12.34
N TYR A 108 9.43 16.86 -11.29
CA TYR A 108 9.33 17.42 -9.94
C TYR A 108 10.70 17.68 -9.29
N TYR A 109 11.64 16.77 -9.49
CA TYR A 109 12.97 16.88 -8.90
C TYR A 109 13.89 17.71 -9.80
N LYS A 110 14.84 18.42 -9.17
CA LYS A 110 15.87 19.17 -9.90
C LYS A 110 16.81 18.19 -10.64
N PRO A 111 17.46 18.64 -11.72
CA PRO A 111 18.46 17.82 -12.42
C PRO A 111 19.50 17.25 -11.46
N GLY A 112 19.72 15.93 -11.53
CA GLY A 112 20.64 15.20 -10.67
C GLY A 112 20.07 14.75 -9.32
N GLU A 113 18.90 15.21 -8.93
CA GLU A 113 18.26 14.81 -7.69
C GLU A 113 17.32 13.60 -7.83
N PHE A 114 16.92 13.27 -9.04
CA PHE A 114 16.06 12.12 -9.34
C PHE A 114 16.89 10.85 -9.43
N ASN A 115 17.38 10.38 -8.28
CA ASN A 115 18.23 9.20 -8.17
C ASN A 115 17.43 7.89 -8.22
N GLU A 116 18.14 6.75 -8.23
CA GLU A 116 17.52 5.41 -8.29
C GLU A 116 16.48 5.17 -7.18
N GLY A 117 16.78 5.61 -5.97
CA GLY A 117 15.83 5.48 -4.86
C GLY A 117 14.51 6.20 -5.12
N ARG A 118 14.57 7.40 -5.65
CA ARG A 118 13.38 8.19 -5.99
C ARG A 118 12.67 7.65 -7.23
N GLN A 119 13.42 7.11 -8.19
CA GLN A 119 12.85 6.44 -9.38
C GLN A 119 12.03 5.21 -8.99
N LYS A 120 12.43 4.52 -7.95
CA LYS A 120 11.75 3.35 -7.40
C LYS A 120 10.31 3.65 -6.96
N MET A 121 9.96 4.89 -6.65
CA MET A 121 8.60 5.27 -6.30
C MET A 121 7.66 5.29 -7.51
N ALA A 122 8.21 5.36 -8.72
CA ALA A 122 7.45 5.37 -9.97
C ALA A 122 7.21 3.95 -10.49
N VAL A 123 6.55 3.12 -9.70
CA VAL A 123 6.35 1.70 -10.01
C VAL A 123 4.87 1.33 -10.05
N SER A 124 4.57 0.26 -10.77
CA SER A 124 3.24 -0.28 -10.90
C SER A 124 3.31 -1.79 -11.05
N TYR A 125 2.16 -2.43 -11.00
CA TYR A 125 2.04 -3.86 -11.21
C TYR A 125 1.34 -4.12 -12.53
N THR A 126 1.75 -5.17 -13.23
CA THR A 126 1.03 -5.63 -14.41
C THR A 126 -0.40 -6.03 -14.02
N HIS A 127 -1.38 -5.61 -14.77
CA HIS A 127 -2.82 -5.90 -14.56
C HIS A 127 -3.49 -5.20 -13.39
N LEU A 128 -2.83 -4.29 -12.70
CA LEU A 128 -3.54 -3.42 -11.80
C LEU A 128 -4.23 -2.32 -12.59
N THR A 129 -5.53 -2.30 -12.54
CA THR A 129 -6.26 -1.08 -12.84
C THR A 129 -6.07 -0.18 -11.65
N LEU A 130 -5.28 0.87 -11.83
CA LEU A 130 -5.27 1.96 -10.86
C LEU A 130 -6.70 2.45 -10.67
N PRO A 131 -7.08 2.83 -9.43
CA PRO A 131 -8.36 3.47 -9.23
C PRO A 131 -8.49 4.58 -10.24
N THR A 132 -9.59 4.58 -10.99
CA THR A 132 -9.85 5.59 -12.00
C THR A 132 -10.11 6.97 -11.39
N THR A 133 -10.20 7.03 -10.09
CA THR A 133 -10.34 8.27 -9.34
C THR A 133 -8.95 8.83 -9.03
N PRO A 134 -8.69 10.08 -9.38
CA PRO A 134 -7.35 10.65 -9.31
C PRO A 134 -6.88 11.04 -7.90
N TYR A 135 -7.64 10.78 -6.89
CA TYR A 135 -7.20 11.06 -5.54
C TYR A 135 -6.92 9.81 -4.83
N VAL A 136 -5.80 9.54 -4.91
CA VAL A 136 -5.27 8.46 -4.16
C VAL A 136 -4.29 9.02 -3.17
#